data_a07f5d755f95a6124f11e4e40929307d
#
_entry.id   a07f5d755f95a6124f11e4e40929307d
#
_cell.length_a   1.000
_cell.length_b   1.000
_cell.length_c   1.000
_cell.angle_alpha   90.00
_cell.angle_beta   90.00
_cell.angle_gamma   90.00
#
_symmetry.space_group_name_H-M   'P 1'
#
loop_
_entity.id
_entity.type
_entity.pdbx_description
1 polymer ?
#
loop_
_entity_poly.entity_id
_entity_poly.type
_entity_poly.pdbx_seq_one_letter_code
_entity_poly.pdbx_strand_id
1 'polypeptide(L)'
;DCRGREVSRLDKPRPERQASHIMTLADQASSSAAATQSRIGVLLVNLGTPDTADAKGVRVYLKEFLSDPRVIEDQGLVWKLVLNGIILRTRPGRKAQDYLKIWNTAQNESPLKTVSRSQSDKLAVALDNSARVAVDWAMRYGNPSMQSRIEALIAQGCDRILVVPLYPQYSAATSATVCDEAFRVLRALRAQPTLRVSPPYYDDPVYLDALAASIEAHLATLSFEPEMILASFHGMPQKYIDKGDPYYDQCVATTEALRTRLGPDAGKLMLTFQSRFGFDPWLQPYTDKTVEKL
;
A
#
# COMPACT_ATOMS: atom_id res chain seq x y z
N ASP A 1 90.20 40.10 -30.84
CA ASP A 1 89.83 40.54 -32.20
C ASP A 1 88.38 40.24 -32.51
N CYS A 2 87.77 41.25 -33.04
CA CYS A 2 86.52 41.29 -33.77
C CYS A 2 85.25 41.55 -32.98
N ARG A 3 84.90 42.83 -32.90
CA ARG A 3 83.74 43.52 -33.54
C ARG A 3 82.43 42.90 -33.35
N GLY A 4 81.49 43.39 -32.54
CA GLY A 4 80.65 44.53 -32.78
C GLY A 4 79.53 44.23 -33.76
N ARG A 5 78.32 44.09 -33.27
CA ARG A 5 77.12 44.55 -33.95
C ARG A 5 75.98 44.72 -32.92
N GLU A 6 75.62 45.95 -32.76
CA GLU A 6 74.35 46.43 -32.24
C GLU A 6 73.20 45.87 -33.08
N VAL A 7 72.23 45.27 -32.49
CA VAL A 7 70.92 45.02 -33.14
C VAL A 7 69.82 45.51 -32.21
N SER A 8 69.15 46.51 -32.73
CA SER A 8 68.02 47.23 -32.18
C SER A 8 66.99 46.37 -31.53
N ARG A 9 66.61 46.79 -30.33
CA ARG A 9 65.41 46.28 -29.68
C ARG A 9 64.16 46.77 -30.41
N LEU A 10 63.50 45.88 -31.12
CA LEU A 10 62.09 46.05 -31.54
C LEU A 10 61.23 45.74 -30.37
N ASP A 11 60.52 46.75 -29.85
CA ASP A 11 59.45 46.68 -28.93
C ASP A 11 58.34 45.86 -29.57
N LYS A 12 58.08 44.65 -29.03
CA LYS A 12 56.88 43.88 -29.32
C LYS A 12 55.78 44.26 -28.29
N PRO A 13 54.56 44.64 -28.72
CA PRO A 13 53.49 44.90 -27.81
C PRO A 13 53.13 43.61 -27.05
N ARG A 14 53.00 43.73 -25.73
CA ARG A 14 52.44 42.66 -24.88
C ARG A 14 51.02 42.34 -25.36
N PRO A 15 50.68 41.07 -25.51
CA PRO A 15 49.24 40.70 -25.71
C PRO A 15 48.50 41.11 -24.47
N GLU A 16 47.47 41.94 -24.63
CA GLU A 16 46.40 42.16 -23.65
C GLU A 16 45.85 40.79 -23.23
N ARG A 17 45.97 40.50 -21.94
CA ARG A 17 45.32 39.35 -21.34
C ARG A 17 43.83 39.58 -21.52
N GLN A 18 43.23 38.88 -22.47
CA GLN A 18 41.82 38.61 -22.46
C GLN A 18 41.50 38.04 -21.08
N ALA A 19 40.83 38.83 -20.24
CA ALA A 19 40.15 38.36 -19.08
C ALA A 19 38.94 37.54 -19.59
N SER A 20 39.22 36.33 -20.13
CA SER A 20 38.22 35.34 -20.39
C SER A 20 37.65 34.95 -19.06
N HIS A 21 36.37 35.15 -18.93
CA HIS A 21 35.47 34.64 -17.90
C HIS A 21 35.89 33.23 -17.47
N ILE A 22 36.67 33.12 -16.44
CA ILE A 22 36.70 31.96 -15.60
C ILE A 22 35.47 32.15 -14.69
N MET A 23 34.27 31.83 -15.22
CA MET A 23 33.18 31.47 -14.35
C MET A 23 33.69 30.30 -13.52
N THR A 24 33.99 30.59 -12.29
CA THR A 24 34.47 29.59 -11.33
C THR A 24 33.45 28.48 -11.24
N LEU A 25 33.90 27.24 -11.17
CA LEU A 25 33.04 26.08 -10.90
C LEU A 25 32.13 26.28 -9.66
N ALA A 26 32.45 27.23 -8.80
CA ALA A 26 31.64 27.72 -7.70
C ALA A 26 30.35 28.46 -8.15
N ASP A 27 30.43 29.28 -9.23
CA ASP A 27 29.23 30.00 -9.75
C ASP A 27 28.32 29.07 -10.55
N GLN A 28 28.85 28.03 -11.17
CA GLN A 28 28.05 26.97 -11.78
C GLN A 28 27.43 26.04 -10.73
N ALA A 29 28.09 25.80 -9.60
CA ALA A 29 27.52 25.04 -8.49
C ALA A 29 26.43 25.82 -7.74
N SER A 30 26.50 27.12 -7.63
CA SER A 30 25.48 27.96 -7.00
C SER A 30 24.23 28.18 -7.86
N SER A 31 24.35 28.07 -9.18
CA SER A 31 23.19 28.13 -10.12
C SER A 31 22.47 26.78 -10.27
N SER A 32 23.12 25.67 -9.92
CA SER A 32 22.56 24.29 -10.01
C SER A 32 22.00 23.78 -8.68
N ALA A 33 22.21 24.48 -7.59
CA ALA A 33 21.69 24.12 -6.27
C ALA A 33 20.57 25.07 -5.83
N ALA A 34 19.54 25.24 -6.64
CA ALA A 34 18.22 25.28 -6.06
C ALA A 34 18.07 23.92 -5.37
N ALA A 35 18.39 23.86 -4.09
CA ALA A 35 18.21 22.67 -3.26
C ALA A 35 16.78 22.22 -3.48
N THR A 36 16.58 21.20 -4.30
CA THR A 36 15.29 20.56 -4.50
C THR A 36 14.87 20.14 -3.10
N GLN A 37 13.92 20.85 -2.50
CA GLN A 37 13.51 20.56 -1.14
C GLN A 37 13.11 19.09 -1.14
N SER A 38 13.83 18.29 -0.36
CA SER A 38 13.57 16.87 -0.18
C SER A 38 12.09 16.67 0.10
N ARG A 39 11.39 15.92 -0.75
CA ARG A 39 9.97 15.63 -0.61
C ARG A 39 9.77 14.24 -0.02
N ILE A 40 8.72 14.12 0.77
CA ILE A 40 8.28 12.85 1.35
C ILE A 40 7.06 12.36 0.55
N GLY A 41 7.16 11.16 -0.01
CA GLY A 41 6.01 10.45 -0.57
C GLY A 41 5.33 9.64 0.52
N VAL A 42 4.01 9.74 0.64
CA VAL A 42 3.18 8.85 1.46
C VAL A 42 2.33 8.01 0.51
N LEU A 43 2.56 6.70 0.51
CA LEU A 43 1.86 5.76 -0.37
C LEU A 43 0.94 4.87 0.45
N LEU A 44 -0.37 5.12 0.37
CA LEU A 44 -1.38 4.23 0.94
C LEU A 44 -1.52 3.00 0.05
N VAL A 45 -1.47 1.80 0.64
CA VAL A 45 -1.56 0.55 -0.12
C VAL A 45 -2.68 -0.33 0.42
N ASN A 46 -3.63 -0.65 -0.44
CA ASN A 46 -4.70 -1.60 -0.13
C ASN A 46 -4.54 -2.90 -0.93
N LEU A 47 -5.32 -3.93 -0.59
CA LEU A 47 -5.24 -5.28 -1.16
C LEU A 47 -5.29 -5.27 -2.69
N GLY A 48 -6.28 -4.63 -3.23
CA GLY A 48 -6.53 -4.62 -4.66
C GLY A 48 -7.87 -5.22 -5.04
N THR A 49 -8.18 -5.07 -6.31
CA THR A 49 -9.47 -5.42 -6.88
C THR A 49 -9.34 -5.57 -8.38
N PRO A 50 -10.23 -6.31 -9.06
CA PRO A 50 -10.26 -6.33 -10.52
C PRO A 50 -10.44 -4.93 -11.11
N ASP A 51 -9.85 -4.67 -12.26
CA ASP A 51 -10.06 -3.41 -12.99
C ASP A 51 -11.46 -3.33 -13.61
N THR A 52 -12.04 -4.49 -13.93
CA THR A 52 -13.40 -4.61 -14.48
C THR A 52 -14.16 -5.74 -13.79
N ALA A 53 -15.48 -5.57 -13.60
CA ALA A 53 -16.36 -6.57 -12.98
C ALA A 53 -16.79 -7.66 -13.97
N ASP A 54 -15.91 -8.07 -14.89
CA ASP A 54 -16.13 -9.16 -15.82
C ASP A 54 -15.18 -10.35 -15.57
N ALA A 55 -15.45 -11.46 -16.25
CA ALA A 55 -14.64 -12.67 -16.08
C ALA A 55 -13.17 -12.48 -16.47
N LYS A 56 -12.85 -11.55 -17.38
CA LYS A 56 -11.48 -11.27 -17.80
C LYS A 56 -10.73 -10.48 -16.75
N GLY A 57 -11.29 -9.38 -16.26
CA GLY A 57 -10.68 -8.57 -15.19
C GLY A 57 -10.50 -9.37 -13.90
N VAL A 58 -11.53 -10.12 -13.51
CA VAL A 58 -11.46 -10.98 -12.31
C VAL A 58 -10.39 -12.07 -12.48
N ARG A 59 -10.24 -12.65 -13.67
CA ARG A 59 -9.19 -13.66 -13.93
C ARG A 59 -7.79 -13.08 -13.77
N VAL A 60 -7.54 -11.88 -14.29
CA VAL A 60 -6.24 -11.21 -14.17
C VAL A 60 -5.92 -10.98 -12.70
N TYR A 61 -6.84 -10.38 -11.96
CA TYR A 61 -6.71 -10.13 -10.53
C TYR A 61 -6.47 -11.42 -9.72
N LEU A 62 -7.30 -12.45 -9.91
CA LEU A 62 -7.14 -13.72 -9.20
C LEU A 62 -5.82 -14.41 -9.53
N LYS A 63 -5.34 -14.30 -10.76
CA LYS A 63 -4.05 -14.89 -11.13
C LYS A 63 -2.91 -14.23 -10.36
N GLU A 64 -2.89 -12.90 -10.31
CA GLU A 64 -1.87 -12.14 -9.57
C GLU A 64 -1.92 -12.48 -8.08
N PHE A 65 -3.10 -12.38 -7.47
CA PHE A 65 -3.34 -12.63 -6.05
C PHE A 65 -2.97 -14.06 -5.61
N LEU A 66 -3.46 -15.07 -6.33
CA LEU A 66 -3.25 -16.49 -5.98
C LEU A 66 -1.88 -17.04 -6.41
N SER A 67 -1.09 -16.26 -7.14
CA SER A 67 0.30 -16.58 -7.46
C SER A 67 1.30 -16.02 -6.46
N ASP A 68 0.84 -15.24 -5.48
CA ASP A 68 1.72 -14.73 -4.43
C ASP A 68 2.03 -15.82 -3.41
N PRO A 69 3.33 -16.15 -3.17
CA PRO A 69 3.73 -17.18 -2.21
C PRO A 69 3.40 -16.85 -0.76
N ARG A 70 3.15 -15.56 -0.43
CA ARG A 70 2.66 -15.18 0.89
C ARG A 70 1.17 -15.47 1.08
N VAL A 71 0.40 -15.46 0.00
CA VAL A 71 -1.05 -15.77 0.03
C VAL A 71 -1.28 -17.27 -0.02
N ILE A 72 -0.57 -17.94 -0.91
CA ILE A 72 -0.58 -19.40 -1.04
C ILE A 72 0.86 -19.86 -0.89
N GLU A 73 1.22 -20.38 0.27
CA GLU A 73 2.61 -20.82 0.54
C GLU A 73 3.03 -22.02 -0.28
N ASP A 74 2.11 -22.91 -0.58
CA ASP A 74 2.38 -24.11 -1.38
C ASP A 74 2.22 -23.81 -2.88
N GLN A 75 3.28 -23.27 -3.50
CA GLN A 75 3.35 -22.90 -4.91
C GLN A 75 3.90 -24.04 -5.81
N GLY A 76 3.77 -25.29 -5.37
CA GLY A 76 4.23 -26.47 -6.12
C GLY A 76 3.58 -26.59 -7.51
N LEU A 77 4.08 -27.57 -8.31
CA LEU A 77 3.56 -27.81 -9.65
C LEU A 77 2.07 -28.13 -9.66
N VAL A 78 1.60 -28.88 -8.64
CA VAL A 78 0.18 -29.22 -8.48
C VAL A 78 -0.66 -27.95 -8.33
N TRP A 79 -0.23 -27.00 -7.48
CA TRP A 79 -0.94 -25.74 -7.34
C TRP A 79 -1.01 -24.96 -8.66
N LYS A 80 0.08 -24.89 -9.41
CA LYS A 80 0.10 -24.20 -10.72
C LYS A 80 -0.88 -24.83 -11.70
N LEU A 81 -1.01 -26.15 -11.72
CA LEU A 81 -1.98 -26.87 -12.53
C LEU A 81 -3.42 -26.59 -12.07
N VAL A 82 -3.69 -26.65 -10.77
CA VAL A 82 -5.00 -26.35 -10.19
C VAL A 82 -5.39 -24.88 -10.44
N LEU A 83 -4.48 -23.93 -10.21
CA LEU A 83 -4.73 -22.52 -10.43
C LEU A 83 -5.11 -22.25 -11.91
N ASN A 84 -4.25 -22.64 -12.85
CA ASN A 84 -4.46 -22.31 -14.27
C ASN A 84 -5.51 -23.23 -14.95
N GLY A 85 -5.58 -24.49 -14.56
CA GLY A 85 -6.47 -25.49 -15.17
C GLY A 85 -7.89 -25.43 -14.65
N ILE A 86 -8.09 -25.14 -13.37
CA ILE A 86 -9.40 -25.20 -12.70
C ILE A 86 -9.84 -23.82 -12.24
N ILE A 87 -9.11 -23.20 -11.30
CA ILE A 87 -9.56 -22.00 -10.60
C ILE A 87 -9.80 -20.84 -11.56
N LEU A 88 -8.80 -20.52 -12.40
CA LEU A 88 -8.87 -19.41 -13.35
C LEU A 88 -9.82 -19.66 -14.54
N ARG A 89 -10.34 -20.89 -14.69
CA ARG A 89 -11.36 -21.22 -15.72
C ARG A 89 -12.77 -21.18 -15.16
N THR A 90 -12.97 -21.60 -13.92
CA THR A 90 -14.30 -21.80 -13.32
C THR A 90 -14.77 -20.67 -12.43
N ARG A 91 -13.85 -20.04 -11.65
CA ARG A 91 -14.21 -19.03 -10.63
C ARG A 91 -14.46 -17.62 -11.18
N PRO A 92 -13.75 -17.12 -12.22
CA PRO A 92 -13.85 -15.72 -12.61
C PRO A 92 -15.25 -15.27 -13.01
N GLY A 93 -15.99 -16.09 -13.76
CA GLY A 93 -17.36 -15.76 -14.16
C GLY A 93 -18.33 -15.62 -12.98
N ARG A 94 -18.27 -16.55 -12.01
CA ARG A 94 -19.10 -16.47 -10.80
C ARG A 94 -18.71 -15.26 -9.96
N LYS A 95 -17.42 -15.04 -9.74
CA LYS A 95 -16.93 -13.90 -8.96
C LYS A 95 -17.22 -12.56 -9.61
N ALA A 96 -17.23 -12.48 -10.94
CA ALA A 96 -17.65 -11.27 -11.65
C ALA A 96 -19.09 -10.88 -11.28
N GLN A 97 -20.00 -11.85 -11.18
CA GLN A 97 -21.39 -11.60 -10.74
C GLN A 97 -21.46 -11.08 -9.29
N ASP A 98 -20.58 -11.57 -8.40
CA ASP A 98 -20.50 -11.05 -7.03
C ASP A 98 -19.98 -9.61 -7.03
N TYR A 99 -18.94 -9.29 -7.83
CA TYR A 99 -18.44 -7.93 -7.96
C TYR A 99 -19.49 -6.96 -8.53
N LEU A 100 -20.29 -7.38 -9.51
CA LEU A 100 -21.36 -6.56 -10.10
C LEU A 100 -22.39 -6.09 -9.06
N LYS A 101 -22.67 -6.90 -8.02
CA LYS A 101 -23.62 -6.56 -6.97
C LYS A 101 -23.19 -5.37 -6.12
N ILE A 102 -21.88 -5.12 -6.01
CA ILE A 102 -21.30 -4.06 -5.19
C ILE A 102 -20.57 -3.00 -6.02
N TRP A 103 -20.57 -3.13 -7.36
CA TRP A 103 -19.78 -2.28 -8.24
C TRP A 103 -20.28 -0.85 -8.24
N ASN A 104 -19.36 0.11 -8.08
CA ASN A 104 -19.67 1.52 -8.22
C ASN A 104 -19.87 1.84 -9.70
N THR A 105 -21.11 1.84 -10.15
CA THR A 105 -21.44 2.05 -11.57
C THR A 105 -21.13 3.45 -12.06
N ALA A 106 -21.20 4.46 -11.19
CA ALA A 106 -20.91 5.86 -11.55
C ALA A 106 -19.44 6.09 -11.91
N GLN A 107 -18.54 5.38 -11.22
CA GLN A 107 -17.09 5.48 -11.43
C GLN A 107 -16.52 4.27 -12.17
N ASN A 108 -17.36 3.28 -12.48
CA ASN A 108 -17.00 2.01 -13.09
C ASN A 108 -15.82 1.31 -12.40
N GLU A 109 -15.89 1.20 -11.08
CA GLU A 109 -14.84 0.58 -10.27
C GLU A 109 -15.40 -0.07 -9.00
N SER A 110 -14.57 -0.84 -8.29
CA SER A 110 -14.97 -1.43 -7.02
C SER A 110 -15.05 -0.38 -5.90
N PRO A 111 -15.89 -0.59 -4.86
CA PRO A 111 -15.93 0.27 -3.68
C PRO A 111 -14.57 0.41 -3.00
N LEU A 112 -13.77 -0.67 -2.97
CA LEU A 112 -12.41 -0.63 -2.40
C LEU A 112 -11.53 0.42 -3.08
N LYS A 113 -11.61 0.51 -4.41
CA LYS A 113 -10.86 1.48 -5.21
C LYS A 113 -11.32 2.91 -4.93
N THR A 114 -12.64 3.13 -4.94
CA THR A 114 -13.26 4.42 -4.61
C THR A 114 -12.85 4.90 -3.22
N VAL A 115 -12.96 4.04 -2.22
CA VAL A 115 -12.63 4.38 -0.81
C VAL A 115 -11.14 4.65 -0.64
N SER A 116 -10.26 3.81 -1.21
CA SER A 116 -8.81 4.00 -1.10
C SER A 116 -8.35 5.33 -1.71
N ARG A 117 -8.93 5.73 -2.85
CA ARG A 117 -8.70 7.05 -3.45
C ARG A 117 -9.15 8.17 -2.52
N SER A 118 -10.38 8.07 -2.01
CA SER A 118 -10.94 9.07 -1.09
C SER A 118 -10.12 9.22 0.20
N GLN A 119 -9.57 8.11 0.73
CA GLN A 119 -8.65 8.16 1.87
C GLN A 119 -7.37 8.92 1.54
N SER A 120 -6.79 8.65 0.35
CA SER A 120 -5.60 9.37 -0.13
C SER A 120 -5.86 10.87 -0.28
N ASP A 121 -6.97 11.24 -0.90
CA ASP A 121 -7.35 12.64 -1.11
C ASP A 121 -7.55 13.38 0.22
N LYS A 122 -8.26 12.75 1.17
CA LYS A 122 -8.48 13.31 2.51
C LYS A 122 -7.17 13.43 3.30
N LEU A 123 -6.29 12.43 3.21
CA LEU A 123 -5.00 12.50 3.87
C LEU A 123 -4.13 13.61 3.29
N ALA A 124 -4.14 13.80 1.96
CA ALA A 124 -3.42 14.88 1.32
C ALA A 124 -3.88 16.25 1.85
N VAL A 125 -5.19 16.44 2.02
CA VAL A 125 -5.76 17.65 2.62
C VAL A 125 -5.34 17.79 4.08
N ALA A 126 -5.42 16.71 4.87
CA ALA A 126 -5.08 16.73 6.30
C ALA A 126 -3.59 17.02 6.56
N LEU A 127 -2.72 16.63 5.63
CA LEU A 127 -1.28 16.93 5.67
C LEU A 127 -0.94 18.28 5.03
N ASP A 128 -1.95 19.13 4.80
CA ASP A 128 -1.83 20.47 4.20
C ASP A 128 -1.20 20.47 2.81
N ASN A 129 -1.27 19.36 2.09
CA ASN A 129 -0.75 19.16 0.73
C ASN A 129 0.49 20.03 0.45
N SER A 130 1.40 20.10 1.44
CA SER A 130 2.55 20.99 1.43
C SER A 130 3.46 20.63 0.27
N ALA A 131 4.24 21.60 -0.22
CA ALA A 131 5.28 21.35 -1.23
C ALA A 131 6.27 20.24 -0.79
N ARG A 132 6.26 19.84 0.49
CA ARG A 132 7.13 18.84 1.10
C ARG A 132 6.58 17.42 1.11
N VAL A 133 5.25 17.26 1.07
CA VAL A 133 4.59 15.93 1.16
C VAL A 133 3.76 15.70 -0.10
N ALA A 134 3.91 14.54 -0.71
CA ALA A 134 3.06 14.03 -1.78
C ALA A 134 2.35 12.77 -1.26
N VAL A 135 1.03 12.75 -1.34
CA VAL A 135 0.23 11.58 -0.97
C VAL A 135 -0.28 10.91 -2.23
N ASP A 136 -0.17 9.60 -2.29
CA ASP A 136 -0.71 8.79 -3.38
C ASP A 136 -1.22 7.45 -2.83
N TRP A 137 -1.88 6.67 -3.64
CA TRP A 137 -2.42 5.37 -3.27
C TRP A 137 -2.16 4.32 -4.35
N ALA A 138 -2.04 3.08 -3.93
CA ALA A 138 -1.82 1.93 -4.81
C ALA A 138 -2.61 0.72 -4.35
N MET A 139 -2.74 -0.22 -5.26
CA MET A 139 -3.19 -1.57 -4.98
C MET A 139 -2.00 -2.53 -4.95
N ARG A 140 -2.02 -3.45 -3.96
CA ARG A 140 -1.03 -4.52 -3.92
C ARG A 140 -1.19 -5.47 -5.11
N TYR A 141 -2.44 -5.73 -5.50
CA TYR A 141 -2.80 -6.52 -6.69
C TYR A 141 -3.74 -5.72 -7.58
N GLY A 142 -3.40 -5.63 -8.88
CA GLY A 142 -4.14 -4.83 -9.83
C GLY A 142 -3.67 -3.37 -9.91
N ASN A 143 -4.58 -2.45 -10.25
CA ASN A 143 -4.25 -1.06 -10.56
C ASN A 143 -4.96 -0.03 -9.68
N PRO A 144 -4.31 1.12 -9.42
CA PRO A 144 -2.94 1.48 -9.80
C PRO A 144 -1.92 0.62 -9.06
N SER A 145 -0.90 0.11 -9.75
CA SER A 145 0.09 -0.77 -9.16
C SER A 145 1.05 -0.01 -8.25
N MET A 146 1.59 -0.69 -7.24
CA MET A 146 2.62 -0.12 -6.37
C MET A 146 3.82 0.40 -7.15
N GLN A 147 4.27 -0.36 -8.16
CA GLN A 147 5.39 0.05 -9.01
C GLN A 147 5.12 1.40 -9.66
N SER A 148 3.99 1.55 -10.35
CA SER A 148 3.66 2.79 -11.06
C SER A 148 3.58 4.00 -10.13
N ARG A 149 3.11 3.81 -8.88
CA ARG A 149 2.96 4.90 -7.91
C ARG A 149 4.27 5.25 -7.20
N ILE A 150 5.11 4.28 -6.91
CA ILE A 150 6.47 4.53 -6.40
C ILE A 150 7.28 5.32 -7.44
N GLU A 151 7.24 4.89 -8.71
CA GLU A 151 7.91 5.61 -9.80
C GLU A 151 7.36 7.04 -9.98
N ALA A 152 6.05 7.23 -9.88
CA ALA A 152 5.42 8.55 -9.95
C ALA A 152 5.82 9.47 -8.78
N LEU A 153 5.92 8.96 -7.55
CA LEU A 153 6.40 9.72 -6.40
C LEU A 153 7.87 10.12 -6.56
N ILE A 154 8.71 9.22 -7.07
CA ILE A 154 10.12 9.53 -7.37
C ILE A 154 10.21 10.62 -8.44
N ALA A 155 9.42 10.52 -9.50
CA ALA A 155 9.37 11.54 -10.56
C ALA A 155 8.90 12.92 -10.05
N GLN A 156 8.13 12.96 -8.96
CA GLN A 156 7.73 14.19 -8.25
C GLN A 156 8.83 14.73 -7.30
N GLY A 157 10.01 14.10 -7.27
CA GLY A 157 11.13 14.51 -6.42
C GLY A 157 11.07 13.96 -4.99
N CYS A 158 10.28 12.91 -4.74
CA CYS A 158 10.28 12.26 -3.43
C CYS A 158 11.53 11.37 -3.28
N ASP A 159 12.40 11.73 -2.36
CA ASP A 159 13.61 10.98 -2.00
C ASP A 159 13.41 10.09 -0.76
N ARG A 160 12.27 10.22 -0.11
CA ARG A 160 11.80 9.40 1.02
C ARG A 160 10.37 8.98 0.77
N ILE A 161 10.08 7.70 0.94
CA ILE A 161 8.73 7.15 0.76
C ILE A 161 8.33 6.40 2.03
N LEU A 162 7.18 6.77 2.60
CA LEU A 162 6.49 6.03 3.63
C LEU A 162 5.37 5.22 2.95
N VAL A 163 5.49 3.91 3.00
CA VAL A 163 4.43 2.98 2.58
C VAL A 163 3.53 2.69 3.78
N VAL A 164 2.24 2.87 3.62
CA VAL A 164 1.22 2.64 4.66
C VAL A 164 0.28 1.54 4.18
N PRO A 165 0.49 0.28 4.58
CA PRO A 165 -0.46 -0.79 4.32
C PRO A 165 -1.78 -0.52 5.04
N LEU A 166 -2.89 -0.51 4.30
CA LEU A 166 -4.22 -0.26 4.88
C LEU A 166 -4.80 -1.54 5.51
N TYR A 167 -3.96 -2.26 6.23
CA TYR A 167 -4.31 -3.44 7.02
C TYR A 167 -3.94 -3.15 8.48
N PRO A 168 -4.94 -2.92 9.35
CA PRO A 168 -4.64 -2.60 10.75
C PRO A 168 -3.89 -3.73 11.45
N GLN A 169 -4.31 -4.98 11.23
CA GLN A 169 -3.65 -6.17 11.71
C GLN A 169 -2.59 -6.63 10.72
N TYR A 170 -1.40 -6.96 11.19
CA TYR A 170 -0.36 -7.56 10.38
C TYR A 170 -0.69 -9.01 10.05
N SER A 171 -0.37 -9.41 8.83
CA SER A 171 -0.21 -10.80 8.42
C SER A 171 0.85 -10.89 7.33
N ALA A 172 1.50 -12.06 7.26
CA ALA A 172 2.39 -12.37 6.14
C ALA A 172 1.64 -12.30 4.79
N ALA A 173 0.37 -12.68 4.76
CA ALA A 173 -0.48 -12.65 3.56
C ALA A 173 -0.99 -11.23 3.21
N THR A 174 -0.75 -10.22 4.02
CA THR A 174 -1.18 -8.84 3.81
C THR A 174 0.00 -7.86 3.85
N SER A 175 0.39 -7.39 5.02
CA SER A 175 1.44 -6.36 5.16
C SER A 175 2.79 -6.81 4.61
N ALA A 176 3.18 -8.09 4.79
CA ALA A 176 4.44 -8.56 4.23
C ALA A 176 4.42 -8.63 2.69
N THR A 177 3.27 -8.91 2.04
CA THR A 177 3.20 -8.85 0.57
C THR A 177 3.44 -7.44 0.03
N VAL A 178 2.98 -6.41 0.77
CA VAL A 178 3.24 -5.01 0.44
C VAL A 178 4.72 -4.70 0.57
N CYS A 179 5.38 -5.17 1.64
CA CYS A 179 6.83 -5.03 1.81
C CYS A 179 7.61 -5.69 0.67
N ASP A 180 7.27 -6.94 0.36
CA ASP A 180 7.95 -7.71 -0.70
C ASP A 180 7.84 -6.99 -2.06
N GLU A 181 6.66 -6.46 -2.41
CA GLU A 181 6.46 -5.71 -3.66
C GLU A 181 7.22 -4.38 -3.66
N ALA A 182 7.19 -3.63 -2.56
CA ALA A 182 7.96 -2.40 -2.44
C ALA A 182 9.46 -2.66 -2.62
N PHE A 183 10.00 -3.70 -1.96
CA PHE A 183 11.41 -4.06 -2.10
C PHE A 183 11.75 -4.59 -3.50
N ARG A 184 10.83 -5.32 -4.13
CA ARG A 184 10.99 -5.76 -5.53
C ARG A 184 11.15 -4.55 -6.46
N VAL A 185 10.29 -3.53 -6.30
CA VAL A 185 10.37 -2.30 -7.10
C VAL A 185 11.69 -1.58 -6.85
N LEU A 186 12.07 -1.36 -5.60
CA LEU A 186 13.30 -0.66 -5.26
C LEU A 186 14.54 -1.37 -5.81
N ARG A 187 14.59 -2.69 -5.72
CA ARG A 187 15.72 -3.50 -6.24
C ARG A 187 15.99 -3.27 -7.72
N ALA A 188 14.97 -2.90 -8.50
CA ALA A 188 15.13 -2.60 -9.93
C ALA A 188 15.68 -1.20 -10.21
N LEU A 189 15.68 -0.30 -9.22
CA LEU A 189 16.12 1.08 -9.38
C LEU A 189 17.63 1.23 -9.18
N ARG A 190 18.27 2.04 -10.00
CA ARG A 190 19.70 2.38 -9.85
C ARG A 190 19.91 3.34 -8.67
N ALA A 191 19.05 4.34 -8.52
CA ALA A 191 19.01 5.25 -7.39
C ALA A 191 17.71 4.99 -6.61
N GLN A 192 17.85 4.59 -5.35
CA GLN A 192 16.70 4.22 -4.53
C GLN A 192 16.35 5.35 -3.56
N PRO A 193 15.06 5.70 -3.40
CA PRO A 193 14.63 6.55 -2.30
C PRO A 193 14.79 5.81 -0.97
N THR A 194 14.85 6.56 0.13
CA THR A 194 14.72 5.95 1.46
C THR A 194 13.29 5.44 1.63
N LEU A 195 13.12 4.16 1.93
CA LEU A 195 11.81 3.57 2.17
C LEU A 195 11.59 3.27 3.65
N ARG A 196 10.39 3.57 4.14
CA ARG A 196 9.86 3.09 5.42
C ARG A 196 8.49 2.50 5.21
N VAL A 197 8.12 1.54 6.06
CA VAL A 197 6.77 0.99 6.12
C VAL A 197 6.20 1.31 7.48
N SER A 198 4.94 1.73 7.54
CA SER A 198 4.27 1.98 8.82
C SER A 198 4.11 0.67 9.61
N PRO A 199 4.21 0.71 10.93
CA PRO A 199 3.86 -0.44 11.76
C PRO A 199 2.37 -0.77 11.63
N PRO A 200 1.94 -1.98 12.06
CA PRO A 200 0.52 -2.28 12.27
C PRO A 200 -0.09 -1.28 13.26
N TYR A 201 -1.38 -1.01 13.12
CA TYR A 201 -2.10 -0.02 13.95
C TYR A 201 -3.40 -0.59 14.52
N TYR A 202 -3.43 -1.91 14.71
CA TYR A 202 -4.58 -2.66 15.21
C TYR A 202 -5.05 -2.24 16.61
N ASP A 203 -4.18 -1.66 17.41
CA ASP A 203 -4.40 -1.16 18.77
C ASP A 203 -4.24 0.36 18.90
N ASP A 204 -4.06 1.08 17.79
CA ASP A 204 -3.94 2.53 17.80
C ASP A 204 -5.25 3.18 18.31
N PRO A 205 -5.19 4.04 19.33
CA PRO A 205 -6.39 4.64 19.94
C PRO A 205 -7.25 5.42 18.93
N VAL A 206 -6.65 6.18 18.02
CA VAL A 206 -7.38 7.00 17.04
C VAL A 206 -8.11 6.11 16.04
N TYR A 207 -7.46 5.02 15.59
CA TYR A 207 -8.11 4.02 14.74
C TYR A 207 -9.30 3.35 15.44
N LEU A 208 -9.10 2.93 16.68
CA LEU A 208 -10.14 2.27 17.48
C LEU A 208 -11.30 3.19 17.82
N ASP A 209 -11.04 4.46 18.11
CA ASP A 209 -12.07 5.47 18.35
C ASP A 209 -12.89 5.72 17.09
N ALA A 210 -12.24 5.79 15.92
CA ALA A 210 -12.93 5.92 14.64
C ALA A 210 -13.82 4.71 14.32
N LEU A 211 -13.34 3.48 14.62
CA LEU A 211 -14.15 2.27 14.46
C LEU A 211 -15.35 2.26 15.40
N ALA A 212 -15.15 2.56 16.68
CA ALA A 212 -16.24 2.62 17.65
C ALA A 212 -17.30 3.64 17.25
N ALA A 213 -16.88 4.86 16.89
CA ALA A 213 -17.79 5.88 16.39
C ALA A 213 -18.56 5.45 15.13
N SER A 214 -17.93 4.70 14.23
CA SER A 214 -18.60 4.15 13.05
C SER A 214 -19.66 3.10 13.40
N ILE A 215 -19.37 2.24 14.37
CA ILE A 215 -20.33 1.23 14.88
C ILE A 215 -21.51 1.94 15.55
N GLU A 216 -21.26 2.86 16.48
CA GLU A 216 -22.29 3.62 17.19
C GLU A 216 -23.19 4.41 16.23
N ALA A 217 -22.57 5.09 15.24
CA ALA A 217 -23.33 5.81 14.23
C ALA A 217 -24.24 4.89 13.41
N HIS A 218 -23.79 3.67 13.10
CA HIS A 218 -24.62 2.70 12.41
C HIS A 218 -25.73 2.15 13.31
N LEU A 219 -25.43 1.78 14.56
CA LEU A 219 -26.41 1.31 15.54
C LEU A 219 -27.56 2.32 15.72
N ALA A 220 -27.24 3.61 15.76
CA ALA A 220 -28.23 4.68 15.87
C ALA A 220 -29.20 4.78 14.67
N THR A 221 -28.86 4.18 13.52
CA THR A 221 -29.74 4.15 12.33
C THR A 221 -30.71 2.96 12.33
N LEU A 222 -30.49 1.97 13.19
CA LEU A 222 -31.31 0.78 13.22
C LEU A 222 -32.65 1.06 13.86
N SER A 223 -33.73 0.42 13.34
CA SER A 223 -35.08 0.47 13.90
C SER A 223 -35.33 -0.59 15.00
N PHE A 224 -34.29 -1.35 15.35
CA PHE A 224 -34.31 -2.40 16.37
C PHE A 224 -32.99 -2.38 17.15
N GLU A 225 -33.00 -2.93 18.34
CA GLU A 225 -31.79 -3.12 19.14
C GLU A 225 -31.18 -4.50 18.79
N PRO A 226 -29.92 -4.54 18.32
CA PRO A 226 -29.27 -5.82 18.01
C PRO A 226 -28.90 -6.57 19.29
N GLU A 227 -29.13 -7.88 19.29
CA GLU A 227 -28.73 -8.76 20.38
C GLU A 227 -27.25 -9.09 20.34
N MET A 228 -26.64 -9.13 19.12
CA MET A 228 -25.23 -9.43 18.89
C MET A 228 -24.65 -8.57 17.78
N ILE A 229 -23.36 -8.22 17.96
CA ILE A 229 -22.54 -7.52 16.97
C ILE A 229 -21.37 -8.44 16.65
N LEU A 230 -21.21 -8.81 15.38
CA LEU A 230 -20.12 -9.69 14.96
C LEU A 230 -18.95 -8.88 14.36
N ALA A 231 -17.81 -8.87 15.06
CA ALA A 231 -16.53 -8.44 14.49
C ALA A 231 -16.00 -9.58 13.60
N SER A 232 -16.40 -9.56 12.33
CA SER A 232 -16.10 -10.63 11.38
C SER A 232 -14.82 -10.33 10.62
N PHE A 233 -13.69 -10.86 11.09
CA PHE A 233 -12.40 -10.76 10.42
C PHE A 233 -12.28 -11.80 9.30
N HIS A 234 -11.34 -11.58 8.37
CA HIS A 234 -11.02 -12.61 7.39
C HIS A 234 -10.30 -13.77 8.08
N GLY A 235 -10.74 -14.99 7.86
CA GLY A 235 -10.11 -16.18 8.39
C GLY A 235 -8.74 -16.43 7.73
N MET A 236 -7.90 -17.17 8.46
CA MET A 236 -6.62 -17.65 7.97
C MET A 236 -6.42 -19.12 8.35
N PRO A 237 -5.64 -19.90 7.58
CA PRO A 237 -5.25 -21.25 7.98
C PRO A 237 -4.54 -21.22 9.33
N GLN A 238 -4.92 -22.09 10.25
CA GLN A 238 -4.31 -22.21 11.58
C GLN A 238 -2.79 -22.38 11.49
N LYS A 239 -2.32 -23.13 10.50
CA LYS A 239 -0.89 -23.36 10.27
C LYS A 239 -0.06 -22.09 10.07
N TYR A 240 -0.66 -20.94 9.68
CA TYR A 240 0.07 -19.68 9.55
C TYR A 240 0.34 -19.07 10.92
N ILE A 241 -0.64 -19.13 11.80
CA ILE A 241 -0.48 -18.73 13.20
C ILE A 241 0.55 -19.61 13.91
N ASP A 242 0.49 -20.93 13.70
CA ASP A 242 1.45 -21.88 14.27
C ASP A 242 2.90 -21.62 13.80
N LYS A 243 3.08 -20.95 12.65
CA LYS A 243 4.37 -20.47 12.14
C LYS A 243 4.77 -19.09 12.67
N GLY A 244 3.97 -18.48 13.53
CA GLY A 244 4.27 -17.20 14.17
C GLY A 244 3.65 -15.97 13.52
N ASP A 245 2.63 -16.13 12.65
CA ASP A 245 1.87 -14.96 12.16
C ASP A 245 1.03 -14.36 13.32
N PRO A 246 1.19 -13.08 13.66
CA PRO A 246 0.54 -12.48 14.83
C PRO A 246 -0.92 -12.10 14.59
N TYR A 247 -1.48 -12.39 13.43
CA TYR A 247 -2.78 -11.90 12.99
C TYR A 247 -3.91 -12.18 13.97
N TYR A 248 -3.97 -13.42 14.49
CA TYR A 248 -5.02 -13.82 15.44
C TYR A 248 -5.01 -12.95 16.70
N ASP A 249 -3.84 -12.82 17.33
CA ASP A 249 -3.67 -12.05 18.57
C ASP A 249 -4.02 -10.57 18.34
N GLN A 250 -3.68 -10.03 17.18
CA GLN A 250 -4.01 -8.65 16.83
C GLN A 250 -5.51 -8.45 16.56
N CYS A 251 -6.21 -9.44 15.98
CA CYS A 251 -7.68 -9.42 15.86
C CYS A 251 -8.36 -9.46 17.23
N VAL A 252 -7.86 -10.30 18.14
CA VAL A 252 -8.33 -10.37 19.53
C VAL A 252 -8.12 -9.03 20.23
N ALA A 253 -6.92 -8.47 20.17
CA ALA A 253 -6.61 -7.18 20.77
C ALA A 253 -7.51 -6.04 20.26
N THR A 254 -7.73 -5.96 18.93
CA THR A 254 -8.66 -4.99 18.33
C THR A 254 -10.07 -5.17 18.90
N THR A 255 -10.56 -6.42 19.00
CA THR A 255 -11.92 -6.70 19.49
C THR A 255 -12.08 -6.32 20.96
N GLU A 256 -11.12 -6.65 21.81
CA GLU A 256 -11.15 -6.29 23.25
C GLU A 256 -11.10 -4.77 23.44
N ALA A 257 -10.25 -4.10 22.67
CA ALA A 257 -10.14 -2.64 22.71
C ALA A 257 -11.43 -1.95 22.24
N LEU A 258 -12.15 -2.53 21.26
CA LEU A 258 -13.46 -2.04 20.83
C LEU A 258 -14.55 -2.30 21.89
N ARG A 259 -14.54 -3.45 22.55
CA ARG A 259 -15.46 -3.71 23.68
C ARG A 259 -15.35 -2.63 24.75
N THR A 260 -14.15 -2.25 25.12
CA THR A 260 -13.92 -1.19 26.10
C THR A 260 -14.55 0.14 25.69
N ARG A 261 -14.59 0.45 24.37
CA ARG A 261 -15.13 1.71 23.82
C ARG A 261 -16.65 1.69 23.64
N LEU A 262 -17.23 0.56 23.31
CA LEU A 262 -18.66 0.43 23.06
C LEU A 262 -19.52 0.47 24.34
N GLY A 263 -18.91 0.54 25.53
CA GLY A 263 -19.63 0.73 26.77
C GLY A 263 -20.73 -0.31 27.03
N PRO A 264 -22.03 0.07 27.05
CA PRO A 264 -23.14 -0.85 27.31
C PRO A 264 -23.26 -1.99 26.29
N ASP A 265 -22.82 -1.78 25.04
CA ASP A 265 -22.85 -2.76 23.97
C ASP A 265 -21.62 -3.66 23.93
N ALA A 266 -20.68 -3.48 24.84
CA ALA A 266 -19.45 -4.27 24.95
C ALA A 266 -19.71 -5.79 24.98
N GLY A 267 -20.70 -6.23 25.74
CA GLY A 267 -21.08 -7.63 25.88
C GLY A 267 -21.69 -8.26 24.63
N LYS A 268 -22.18 -7.43 23.71
CA LYS A 268 -22.77 -7.89 22.44
C LYS A 268 -21.72 -8.15 21.36
N LEU A 269 -20.49 -7.56 21.47
CA LEU A 269 -19.45 -7.70 20.45
C LEU A 269 -18.76 -9.06 20.56
N MET A 270 -18.82 -9.84 19.48
CA MET A 270 -18.19 -11.15 19.36
C MET A 270 -17.19 -11.19 18.19
N LEU A 271 -15.99 -11.70 18.46
CA LEU A 271 -14.98 -11.98 17.42
C LEU A 271 -15.40 -13.22 16.62
N THR A 272 -15.35 -13.12 15.29
CA THR A 272 -15.54 -14.25 14.38
C THR A 272 -14.64 -14.15 13.16
N PHE A 273 -14.48 -15.29 12.43
CA PHE A 273 -13.66 -15.36 11.22
C PHE A 273 -14.46 -15.92 10.05
N GLN A 274 -14.35 -15.24 8.88
CA GLN A 274 -15.08 -15.60 7.66
C GLN A 274 -14.14 -16.11 6.55
N SER A 275 -14.72 -16.56 5.44
CA SER A 275 -14.02 -16.81 4.15
C SER A 275 -13.10 -18.02 4.13
N ARG A 276 -13.33 -19.01 4.96
CA ARG A 276 -12.58 -20.28 4.92
C ARG A 276 -12.77 -21.02 3.59
N PHE A 277 -11.73 -21.73 3.16
CA PHE A 277 -11.79 -22.64 2.02
C PHE A 277 -10.81 -23.81 2.16
N GLY A 278 -11.02 -24.86 1.38
CA GLY A 278 -10.20 -26.08 1.44
C GLY A 278 -10.50 -26.95 2.65
N PHE A 279 -9.54 -27.80 3.02
CA PHE A 279 -9.71 -28.83 4.06
C PHE A 279 -8.87 -28.56 5.32
N ASP A 280 -7.95 -27.61 5.27
CA ASP A 280 -7.13 -27.24 6.43
C ASP A 280 -7.98 -26.63 7.53
N PRO A 281 -7.61 -26.77 8.80
CA PRO A 281 -8.18 -25.99 9.90
C PRO A 281 -7.92 -24.49 9.70
N TRP A 282 -8.94 -23.67 9.98
CA TRP A 282 -8.90 -22.21 9.91
C TRP A 282 -9.19 -21.61 11.27
N LEU A 283 -8.85 -20.34 11.45
CA LEU A 283 -9.16 -19.57 12.65
C LEU A 283 -10.64 -19.62 13.00
N GLN A 284 -10.93 -19.74 14.26
CA GLN A 284 -12.28 -19.85 14.84
C GLN A 284 -12.52 -18.73 15.87
N PRO A 285 -13.83 -18.47 16.21
CA PRO A 285 -15.05 -19.13 15.73
C PRO A 285 -15.40 -18.72 14.28
N TYR A 286 -15.98 -19.64 13.52
CA TYR A 286 -16.43 -19.36 12.15
C TYR A 286 -17.70 -18.51 12.12
N THR A 287 -17.72 -17.42 11.35
CA THR A 287 -18.86 -16.50 11.27
C THR A 287 -20.14 -17.21 10.84
N ASP A 288 -20.10 -18.05 9.79
CA ASP A 288 -21.26 -18.80 9.32
C ASP A 288 -21.84 -19.72 10.40
N LYS A 289 -20.97 -20.43 11.13
CA LYS A 289 -21.39 -21.33 12.21
C LYS A 289 -21.87 -20.58 13.47
N THR A 290 -21.38 -19.38 13.67
CA THR A 290 -21.85 -18.52 14.76
C THR A 290 -23.25 -18.02 14.47
N VAL A 291 -23.50 -17.50 13.27
CA VAL A 291 -24.83 -17.03 12.84
C VAL A 291 -25.87 -18.16 12.84
N GLU A 292 -25.51 -19.41 12.48
CA GLU A 292 -26.42 -20.56 12.55
C GLU A 292 -26.85 -20.95 13.98
N LYS A 293 -26.09 -20.53 15.00
CA LYS A 293 -26.36 -20.87 16.43
C LYS A 293 -27.08 -19.76 17.19
N LEU A 294 -27.01 -18.53 16.69
CA LEU A 294 -27.76 -17.39 17.24
C LEU A 294 -29.23 -17.42 16.81
#